data_8dadd5cabe986f798e999fe04bb92a9e
#
_entry.id   8dadd5cabe986f798e999fe04bb92a9e
#
_cell.length_a   1.000
_cell.length_b   1.000
_cell.length_c   1.000
_cell.angle_alpha   90.00
_cell.angle_beta   90.00
_cell.angle_gamma   90.00
#
_symmetry.space_group_name_H-M   'P 1'
#
loop_
_entity.id
_entity.type
_entity.pdbx_description
1 polymer ?
#
loop_
_entity_poly.entity_id
_entity_poly.type
_entity_poly.pdbx_seq_one_letter_code
_entity_poly.pdbx_strand_id
1 'polypeptide(L)'
;MSNLSLMPLFRRSIGFDRLNDLFDHAMLSEAPHYPAYNIEKVGDDHYRIVVAATGFNQDELAIDLENQVLNISGQHADQTKDNHAEFLHKGITQRSFKLSLRLDEHIEVQEANYENGLLTIQLQRIVPEEKAPCRIPIGQKKLTTENTAA
;
A
#
# COMPACT_ATOMS: atom_id res chain seq x y z
N MET A 1 0.96 -31.79 -10.42
CA MET A 1 1.61 -31.07 -9.34
C MET A 1 1.38 -29.59 -9.57
N SER A 2 0.42 -29.03 -8.89
CA SER A 2 0.12 -27.60 -8.98
C SER A 2 1.10 -26.82 -8.10
N ASN A 3 2.08 -26.18 -8.72
CA ASN A 3 2.87 -25.17 -8.06
C ASN A 3 1.94 -23.98 -7.79
N LEU A 4 1.35 -23.98 -6.62
CA LEU A 4 0.70 -22.80 -6.07
C LEU A 4 1.80 -21.77 -5.80
N SER A 5 2.08 -20.95 -6.80
CA SER A 5 2.95 -19.79 -6.64
C SER A 5 2.22 -18.78 -5.77
N LEU A 6 2.60 -18.70 -4.51
CA LEU A 6 2.14 -17.68 -3.56
C LEU A 6 2.74 -16.29 -3.89
N MET A 7 3.61 -16.24 -4.89
CA MET A 7 4.35 -15.06 -5.34
C MET A 7 3.50 -13.83 -5.66
N PRO A 8 2.34 -13.93 -6.34
CA PRO A 8 1.55 -12.74 -6.66
C PRO A 8 0.98 -12.05 -5.43
N LEU A 9 0.81 -12.76 -4.31
CA LEU A 9 0.27 -12.21 -3.08
C LEU A 9 1.26 -11.29 -2.36
N PHE A 10 2.55 -11.59 -2.43
CA PHE A 10 3.59 -10.81 -1.75
C PHE A 10 3.98 -9.54 -2.49
N ARG A 11 3.84 -9.50 -3.82
CA ARG A 11 4.17 -8.32 -4.64
C ARG A 11 3.26 -7.13 -4.44
N ARG A 12 2.05 -7.36 -3.94
CA ARG A 12 1.05 -6.33 -3.66
C ARG A 12 0.97 -6.00 -2.16
N SER A 13 2.06 -6.24 -1.45
CA SER A 13 2.14 -6.01 -0.01
C SER A 13 3.17 -4.94 0.30
N ILE A 14 2.85 -4.05 1.21
CA ILE A 14 3.70 -2.95 1.67
C ILE A 14 3.93 -3.11 3.16
N GLY A 15 5.19 -2.94 3.59
CA GLY A 15 5.59 -3.10 4.97
C GLY A 15 6.22 -4.44 5.32
N PHE A 16 6.24 -5.39 4.39
CA PHE A 16 6.84 -6.72 4.56
C PHE A 16 8.25 -6.80 3.93
N ASP A 17 9.09 -5.80 4.15
CA ASP A 17 10.35 -5.59 3.43
C ASP A 17 11.32 -6.78 3.51
N ARG A 18 11.36 -7.47 4.65
CA ARG A 18 12.27 -8.61 4.84
C ARG A 18 11.95 -9.82 3.96
N LEU A 19 10.70 -9.95 3.54
CA LEU A 19 10.26 -11.01 2.64
C LEU A 19 10.43 -10.61 1.18
N ASN A 20 10.29 -9.31 0.86
CA ASN A 20 10.42 -8.81 -0.49
C ASN A 20 11.84 -8.95 -1.04
N ASP A 21 12.87 -8.68 -0.23
CA ASP A 21 14.27 -8.80 -0.64
C ASP A 21 14.66 -10.22 -1.09
N LEU A 22 14.02 -11.24 -0.53
CA LEU A 22 14.27 -12.64 -0.91
C LEU A 22 13.58 -13.01 -2.23
N PHE A 23 12.51 -12.32 -2.59
CA PHE A 23 11.71 -12.64 -3.77
C PHE A 23 12.06 -11.81 -5.00
N ASP A 24 12.57 -10.58 -4.81
CA ASP A 24 12.95 -9.70 -5.93
C ASP A 24 14.08 -10.28 -6.80
N HIS A 25 14.98 -11.07 -6.20
CA HIS A 25 16.03 -11.75 -6.94
C HIS A 25 15.57 -12.95 -7.77
N ALA A 26 14.39 -13.48 -7.51
CA ALA A 26 13.90 -14.69 -8.16
C ALA A 26 13.03 -14.44 -9.39
N MET A 27 12.60 -13.20 -9.66
CA MET A 27 11.54 -12.93 -10.63
C MET A 27 11.81 -11.72 -11.54
N LEU A 28 12.72 -11.87 -12.46
CA LEU A 28 13.06 -10.86 -13.48
C LEU A 28 12.15 -10.87 -14.72
N SER A 29 11.03 -11.58 -14.73
CA SER A 29 10.18 -11.65 -15.91
C SER A 29 8.71 -11.64 -15.58
N GLU A 30 8.11 -10.45 -15.53
CA GLU A 30 6.65 -10.30 -15.61
C GLU A 30 6.22 -9.37 -16.74
N ALA A 31 5.14 -9.79 -17.40
CA ALA A 31 4.44 -8.95 -18.35
C ALA A 31 3.99 -7.64 -17.65
N PRO A 32 4.05 -6.50 -18.35
CA PRO A 32 3.63 -5.24 -17.78
C PRO A 32 2.16 -5.31 -17.36
N HIS A 33 1.92 -5.11 -16.09
CA HIS A 33 0.58 -5.00 -15.54
C HIS A 33 0.02 -3.60 -15.76
N TYR A 34 -1.25 -3.51 -16.05
CA TYR A 34 -1.94 -2.23 -16.15
C TYR A 34 -2.80 -2.01 -14.88
N PRO A 35 -2.73 -0.84 -14.29
CA PRO A 35 -1.83 0.28 -14.58
C PRO A 35 -0.38 0.00 -14.14
N ALA A 36 0.57 0.66 -14.78
CA ALA A 36 1.96 0.64 -14.31
C ALA A 36 2.06 1.39 -12.97
N TYR A 37 2.76 0.84 -12.02
CA TYR A 37 2.96 1.44 -10.71
C TYR A 37 4.31 1.11 -10.12
N ASN A 38 4.79 1.96 -9.25
CA ASN A 38 5.99 1.76 -8.45
C ASN A 38 5.63 1.75 -6.96
N ILE A 39 6.30 0.94 -6.21
CA ILE A 39 6.32 1.00 -4.75
C ILE A 39 7.74 1.29 -4.34
N GLU A 40 7.95 2.42 -3.69
CA GLU A 40 9.26 2.91 -3.30
C GLU A 40 9.36 3.01 -1.78
N LYS A 41 10.50 2.58 -1.24
CA LYS A 41 10.87 2.85 0.13
C LYS A 41 11.74 4.11 0.13
N VAL A 42 11.23 5.19 0.70
CA VAL A 42 11.90 6.51 0.68
C VAL A 42 12.80 6.71 1.90
N GLY A 43 12.57 5.94 2.95
CA GLY A 43 13.32 5.98 4.20
C GLY A 43 12.98 4.75 5.03
N ASP A 44 13.39 4.72 6.27
CA ASP A 44 13.19 3.55 7.13
C ASP A 44 11.69 3.27 7.37
N ASP A 45 10.90 4.32 7.52
CA ASP A 45 9.48 4.23 7.85
C ASP A 45 8.56 4.95 6.84
N HIS A 46 9.10 5.36 5.69
CA HIS A 46 8.34 6.06 4.66
C HIS A 46 8.33 5.28 3.36
N TYR A 47 7.15 5.17 2.79
CA TYR A 47 6.89 4.50 1.52
C TYR A 47 6.15 5.43 0.58
N ARG A 48 6.31 5.22 -0.70
CA ARG A 48 5.62 5.96 -1.74
C ARG A 48 5.12 5.00 -2.81
N ILE A 49 3.86 5.13 -3.15
CA ILE A 49 3.26 4.45 -4.29
C ILE A 49 3.09 5.48 -5.39
N VAL A 50 3.54 5.16 -6.59
CA VAL A 50 3.32 5.99 -7.79
C VAL A 50 2.57 5.15 -8.81
N VAL A 51 1.39 5.59 -9.20
CA VAL A 51 0.55 4.92 -10.20
C VAL A 51 0.45 5.78 -11.45
N ALA A 52 0.73 5.20 -12.59
CA ALA A 52 0.58 5.86 -13.88
C ALA A 52 -0.90 5.84 -14.28
N ALA A 53 -1.62 6.90 -13.92
CA ALA A 53 -3.03 7.11 -14.23
C ALA A 53 -3.20 8.13 -15.37
N THR A 54 -2.41 7.98 -16.43
CA THR A 54 -2.40 8.89 -17.56
C THR A 54 -3.75 8.86 -18.29
N GLY A 55 -4.31 10.04 -18.53
CA GLY A 55 -5.58 10.21 -19.25
C GLY A 55 -6.82 10.16 -18.35
N PHE A 56 -6.66 9.99 -17.03
CA PHE A 56 -7.73 10.14 -16.06
C PHE A 56 -7.81 11.58 -15.53
N ASN A 57 -9.00 12.00 -15.18
CA ASN A 57 -9.21 13.19 -14.37
C ASN A 57 -9.17 12.81 -12.89
N GLN A 58 -8.95 13.77 -12.03
CA GLN A 58 -8.88 13.52 -10.59
C GLN A 58 -10.20 12.92 -10.03
N ASP A 59 -11.33 13.35 -10.55
CA ASP A 59 -12.67 12.86 -10.18
C ASP A 59 -13.00 11.45 -10.69
N GLU A 60 -12.21 10.94 -11.63
CA GLU A 60 -12.31 9.55 -12.13
C GLU A 60 -11.46 8.57 -11.31
N LEU A 61 -10.64 9.07 -10.40
CA LEU A 61 -9.78 8.29 -9.52
C LEU A 61 -10.36 8.17 -8.12
N ALA A 62 -10.31 7.00 -7.53
CA ALA A 62 -10.71 6.76 -6.16
C ALA A 62 -9.66 5.94 -5.42
N ILE A 63 -9.47 6.26 -4.14
CA ILE A 63 -8.58 5.56 -3.23
C ILE A 63 -9.38 5.21 -1.98
N ASP A 64 -9.48 3.94 -1.69
CA ASP A 64 -10.21 3.42 -0.53
C ASP A 64 -9.28 2.52 0.29
N LEU A 65 -9.31 2.67 1.59
CA LEU A 65 -8.61 1.81 2.54
C LEU A 65 -9.62 1.04 3.37
N GLU A 66 -9.64 -0.25 3.20
CA GLU A 66 -10.51 -1.15 3.94
C GLU A 66 -9.76 -2.40 4.38
N ASN A 67 -9.84 -2.74 5.66
CA ASN A 67 -9.20 -3.93 6.23
C ASN A 67 -7.72 -4.07 5.85
N GLN A 68 -6.97 -2.98 5.90
CA GLN A 68 -5.55 -2.91 5.51
C GLN A 68 -5.29 -3.23 4.02
N VAL A 69 -6.32 -3.16 3.20
CA VAL A 69 -6.21 -3.23 1.75
C VAL A 69 -6.46 -1.85 1.16
N LEU A 70 -5.45 -1.31 0.54
CA LEU A 70 -5.53 -0.07 -0.21
C LEU A 70 -6.01 -0.38 -1.63
N ASN A 71 -7.20 0.07 -1.95
CA ASN A 71 -7.79 -0.06 -3.27
C ASN A 71 -7.65 1.27 -4.03
N ILE A 72 -7.01 1.21 -5.16
CA ILE A 72 -6.84 2.34 -6.07
C ILE A 72 -7.58 1.99 -7.35
N SER A 73 -8.55 2.79 -7.73
CA SER A 73 -9.35 2.57 -8.93
C SER A 73 -9.43 3.80 -9.80
N GLY A 74 -9.48 3.57 -11.09
CA GLY A 74 -9.75 4.58 -12.10
C GLY A 74 -10.88 4.11 -13.00
N GLN A 75 -11.90 4.92 -13.14
CA GLN A 75 -13.04 4.64 -14.00
C GLN A 75 -13.20 5.76 -15.01
N HIS A 76 -13.06 5.42 -16.29
CA HIS A 76 -13.50 6.33 -17.34
C HIS A 76 -15.02 6.31 -17.44
N ALA A 77 -15.62 7.49 -17.39
CA ALA A 77 -16.97 7.64 -17.90
C ALA A 77 -16.94 7.21 -19.37
N ASP A 78 -17.81 6.26 -19.73
CA ASP A 78 -17.90 5.75 -21.10
C ASP A 78 -18.02 6.92 -22.08
N GLN A 79 -16.89 7.35 -22.58
CA GLN A 79 -16.86 8.24 -23.69
C GLN A 79 -17.08 7.39 -24.94
N THR A 80 -18.35 7.18 -25.27
CA THR A 80 -18.75 6.92 -26.65
C THR A 80 -18.41 8.16 -27.47
N LYS A 81 -17.13 8.50 -27.56
CA LYS A 81 -16.67 9.38 -28.61
C LYS A 81 -16.59 8.50 -29.85
N ASP A 82 -17.51 8.75 -30.76
CA ASP A 82 -17.39 8.38 -32.17
C ASP A 82 -16.10 8.97 -32.71
N ASN A 83 -14.99 8.44 -32.31
CA ASN A 83 -13.73 8.70 -32.94
C ASN A 83 -13.66 7.76 -34.13
N HIS A 84 -14.01 8.28 -35.30
CA HIS A 84 -13.75 7.63 -36.59
C HIS A 84 -12.25 7.46 -36.88
N ALA A 85 -11.39 7.63 -35.87
CA ALA A 85 -9.95 7.47 -36.01
C ALA A 85 -9.58 5.98 -35.95
N GLU A 86 -8.98 5.49 -37.01
CA GLU A 86 -8.37 4.17 -37.06
C GLU A 86 -6.96 4.25 -36.46
N PHE A 87 -6.67 3.45 -35.42
CA PHE A 87 -5.35 3.41 -34.83
C PHE A 87 -4.41 2.58 -35.71
N LEU A 88 -3.38 3.20 -36.28
CA LEU A 88 -2.28 2.49 -36.91
C LEU A 88 -1.35 1.81 -35.88
N HIS A 89 -1.23 2.43 -34.69
CA HIS A 89 -0.54 1.88 -33.53
C HIS A 89 -1.21 2.41 -32.26
N LYS A 90 -1.46 1.52 -31.30
CA LYS A 90 -2.06 1.87 -30.00
C LYS A 90 -1.14 1.39 -28.87
N GLY A 91 -0.29 2.28 -28.39
CA GLY A 91 0.62 2.03 -27.26
C GLY A 91 0.08 2.53 -25.91
N ILE A 92 -0.81 3.52 -25.93
CA ILE A 92 -1.40 4.09 -24.73
C ILE A 92 -2.77 3.45 -24.51
N THR A 93 -2.92 2.77 -23.38
CA THR A 93 -4.17 2.14 -22.97
C THR A 93 -4.85 3.01 -21.93
N GLN A 94 -6.07 3.44 -22.24
CA GLN A 94 -6.94 4.17 -21.31
C GLN A 94 -8.14 3.28 -20.99
N ARG A 95 -8.01 2.45 -20.00
CA ARG A 95 -9.08 1.57 -19.55
C ARG A 95 -9.25 1.66 -18.03
N SER A 96 -10.44 1.42 -17.57
CA SER A 96 -10.73 1.35 -16.14
C SER A 96 -9.85 0.29 -15.48
N PHE A 97 -9.39 0.57 -14.28
CA PHE A 97 -8.55 -0.34 -13.51
C PHE A 97 -8.94 -0.39 -12.04
N LYS A 98 -8.53 -1.45 -11.40
CA LYS A 98 -8.57 -1.60 -9.95
C LYS A 98 -7.28 -2.26 -9.49
N LEU A 99 -6.53 -1.55 -8.66
CA LEU A 99 -5.28 -2.02 -8.05
C LEU A 99 -5.51 -2.16 -6.55
N SER A 100 -5.28 -3.34 -6.01
CA SER A 100 -5.40 -3.62 -4.58
C SER A 100 -4.05 -3.96 -4.00
N LEU A 101 -3.64 -3.22 -2.98
CA LEU A 101 -2.36 -3.36 -2.28
C LEU A 101 -2.63 -3.66 -0.82
N ARG A 102 -2.02 -4.72 -0.29
CA ARG A 102 -2.12 -5.04 1.12
C ARG A 102 -1.08 -4.26 1.91
N LEU A 103 -1.53 -3.55 2.93
CA LEU A 103 -0.69 -2.82 3.87
C LEU A 103 -0.48 -3.65 5.13
N ASP A 104 0.71 -3.51 5.74
CA ASP A 104 0.95 -3.98 7.10
C ASP A 104 0.09 -3.17 8.09
N GLU A 105 -0.23 -3.75 9.22
CA GLU A 105 -1.06 -3.14 10.28
C GLU A 105 -0.49 -1.81 10.81
N HIS A 106 0.82 -1.60 10.67
CA HIS A 106 1.51 -0.39 11.13
C HIS A 106 1.69 0.65 10.02
N ILE A 107 1.17 0.41 8.83
CA ILE A 107 1.26 1.36 7.70
C ILE A 107 0.00 2.22 7.64
N GLU A 108 0.22 3.53 7.65
CA GLU A 108 -0.84 4.53 7.48
C GLU A 108 -0.65 5.33 6.19
N VAL A 109 -1.76 5.64 5.56
CA VAL A 109 -1.80 6.54 4.40
C VAL A 109 -1.76 7.98 4.92
N GLN A 110 -0.75 8.75 4.50
CA GLN A 110 -0.57 10.14 4.91
C GLN A 110 -1.23 11.11 3.94
N GLU A 111 -0.91 10.95 2.68
CA GLU A 111 -1.31 11.91 1.65
C GLU A 111 -1.42 11.21 0.29
N ALA A 112 -2.33 11.70 -0.53
CA ALA A 112 -2.42 11.34 -1.93
C ALA A 112 -2.47 12.61 -2.80
N ASN A 113 -1.68 12.63 -3.86
CA ASN A 113 -1.62 13.73 -4.80
C ASN A 113 -1.66 13.21 -6.24
N TYR A 114 -2.38 13.92 -7.10
CA TYR A 114 -2.45 13.60 -8.52
C TYR A 114 -1.95 14.77 -9.35
N GLU A 115 -0.84 14.55 -10.04
CA GLU A 115 -0.19 15.58 -10.85
C GLU A 115 0.49 14.93 -12.07
N ASN A 116 0.38 15.61 -13.21
CA ASN A 116 1.03 15.19 -14.47
C ASN A 116 0.70 13.74 -14.91
N GLY A 117 -0.48 13.25 -14.59
CA GLY A 117 -0.89 11.88 -14.90
C GLY A 117 -0.34 10.81 -13.94
N LEU A 118 0.33 11.21 -12.87
CA LEU A 118 0.85 10.33 -11.84
C LEU A 118 0.07 10.52 -10.54
N LEU A 119 -0.49 9.43 -10.03
CA LEU A 119 -1.08 9.39 -8.71
C LEU A 119 -0.02 8.93 -7.72
N THR A 120 0.35 9.81 -6.81
CA THR A 120 1.36 9.57 -5.78
C THR A 120 0.69 9.45 -4.42
N ILE A 121 0.93 8.36 -3.71
CA ILE A 121 0.39 8.10 -2.38
C ILE A 121 1.56 7.93 -1.43
N GLN A 122 1.58 8.73 -0.37
CA GLN A 122 2.59 8.67 0.67
C GLN A 122 2.07 7.84 1.85
N LEU A 123 2.90 6.93 2.31
CA LEU A 123 2.62 6.03 3.41
C LEU A 123 3.72 6.17 4.47
N GLN A 124 3.34 6.00 5.71
CA GLN A 124 4.26 5.99 6.85
C GLN A 124 4.01 4.76 7.72
N ARG A 125 5.10 4.13 8.13
CA ARG A 125 5.04 3.13 9.19
C ARG A 125 5.02 3.84 10.53
N ILE A 126 3.98 3.58 11.31
CA ILE A 126 3.91 3.99 12.71
C ILE A 126 4.31 2.79 13.54
N VAL A 127 5.57 2.77 13.96
CA VAL A 127 6.01 1.80 14.96
C VAL A 127 5.39 2.24 16.28
N PRO A 128 4.49 1.43 16.90
CA PRO A 128 4.10 1.69 18.27
C PRO A 128 5.40 1.71 19.07
N GLU A 129 5.59 2.72 19.91
CA GLU A 129 6.70 2.71 20.85
C GLU A 129 6.65 1.35 21.54
N GLU A 130 7.66 0.52 21.29
CA GLU A 130 7.83 -0.70 22.05
C GLU A 130 7.79 -0.25 23.50
N LYS A 131 6.77 -0.69 24.21
CA LYS A 131 6.71 -0.47 25.65
C LYS A 131 8.05 -1.01 26.14
N ALA A 132 8.94 -0.09 26.51
CA ALA A 132 10.22 -0.44 27.10
C ALA A 132 9.94 -1.55 28.11
N PRO A 133 10.72 -2.64 28.14
CA PRO A 133 10.42 -3.78 28.98
C PRO A 133 10.14 -3.27 30.38
N CYS A 134 8.87 -3.26 30.75
CA CYS A 134 8.45 -2.81 32.06
C CYS A 134 8.89 -3.89 33.04
N ARG A 135 9.92 -3.59 33.81
CA ARG A 135 10.36 -4.47 34.90
C ARG A 135 9.23 -4.50 35.93
N ILE A 136 8.49 -5.60 35.95
CA ILE A 136 7.44 -5.78 36.96
C ILE A 136 8.15 -6.08 38.28
N PRO A 137 8.06 -5.20 39.28
CA PRO A 137 8.64 -5.49 40.59
C PRO A 137 7.88 -6.67 41.20
N ILE A 138 8.63 -7.72 41.55
CA ILE A 138 8.08 -8.83 42.33
C ILE A 138 7.74 -8.26 43.68
N GLY A 139 6.43 -8.12 43.94
CA GLY A 139 5.94 -7.36 45.11
C GLY A 139 6.41 -7.96 46.42
N GLN A 140 7.08 -7.18 47.20
CA GLN A 140 6.96 -7.28 48.61
C GLN A 140 5.54 -6.79 48.96
N LYS A 141 4.76 -7.66 49.59
CA LYS A 141 3.49 -7.34 50.16
C LYS A 141 3.71 -6.11 51.06
N LYS A 142 3.26 -4.93 50.65
CA LYS A 142 3.21 -3.78 51.53
C LYS A 142 2.30 -4.16 52.68
N LEU A 143 2.89 -4.46 53.81
CA LEU A 143 2.16 -4.49 55.05
C LEU A 143 1.64 -3.05 55.25
N THR A 144 0.40 -2.84 54.86
CA THR A 144 -0.36 -1.69 55.32
C THR A 144 -0.54 -1.94 56.80
N THR A 145 0.32 -1.33 57.60
CA THR A 145 0.02 -1.09 59.00
C THR A 145 -1.16 -0.12 58.97
N GLU A 146 -2.36 -0.65 59.08
CA GLU A 146 -3.47 0.13 59.54
C GLU A 146 -3.13 0.61 60.95
N ASN A 147 -2.67 1.84 61.02
CA ASN A 147 -2.62 2.55 62.27
C ASN A 147 -4.07 3.01 62.57
N THR A 148 -4.85 2.17 63.16
CA THR A 148 -6.07 2.57 63.86
C THR A 148 -5.63 3.30 65.11
N ALA A 149 -5.39 4.59 64.99
CA ALA A 149 -5.39 5.50 66.11
C ALA A 149 -6.83 5.65 66.54
N ALA A 150 -7.15 5.08 67.68
CA ALA A 150 -8.39 5.33 68.33
C ALA A 150 -8.48 6.79 68.89
#